data_9b07635fc9dc25c1af63248f798bea76
#
_entry.id   9b07635fc9dc25c1af63248f798bea76
#
_cell.length_a   1.000
_cell.length_b   1.000
_cell.length_c   1.000
_cell.angle_alpha   90.00
_cell.angle_beta   90.00
_cell.angle_gamma   90.00
#
_symmetry.space_group_name_H-M   'P 1'
#
loop_
_entity.id
_entity.type
_entity.pdbx_description
1 polymer ?
#
loop_
_entity_poly.entity_id
_entity_poly.type
_entity_poly.pdbx_seq_one_letter_code
_entity_poly.pdbx_strand_id
1 'polypeptide(L)'
;MNRRNLIIQLCIVVFGALLFLPGLGGVRLFDWDEINFAESAREMIVSGDWLNVQINFESFWEKPPLFIWMQALSMKLFGVNEFAARFPNAICGILTLLLLFNIGKNRGDERFGLLWVIMYGASFLPFFYFK
;
A
#
# COMPACT_ATOMS: atom_id res chain seq x y z
N MET A 1 4.15 -21.52 15.81
CA MET A 1 2.97 -20.68 15.47
C MET A 1 1.74 -21.58 15.56
N ASN A 2 0.72 -21.24 16.35
CA ASN A 2 -0.47 -22.07 16.51
C ASN A 2 -1.28 -22.06 15.19
N ARG A 3 -1.78 -23.23 14.73
CA ARG A 3 -2.58 -23.39 13.49
C ARG A 3 -3.76 -22.42 13.44
N ARG A 4 -4.44 -22.19 14.57
CA ARG A 4 -5.55 -21.20 14.67
C ARG A 4 -5.09 -19.79 14.35
N ASN A 5 -3.93 -19.37 14.87
CA ASN A 5 -3.38 -18.05 14.62
C ASN A 5 -3.04 -17.83 13.12
N LEU A 6 -2.49 -18.85 12.45
CA LEU A 6 -2.24 -18.80 11.01
C LEU A 6 -3.53 -18.61 10.21
N ILE A 7 -4.58 -19.33 10.56
CA ILE A 7 -5.89 -19.22 9.89
C ILE A 7 -6.45 -17.79 10.05
N ILE A 8 -6.39 -17.23 11.26
CA ILE A 8 -6.87 -15.87 11.52
C ILE A 8 -6.08 -14.86 10.68
N GLN A 9 -4.74 -14.96 10.63
CA GLN A 9 -3.92 -14.07 9.83
C GLN A 9 -4.23 -14.21 8.33
N LEU A 10 -4.43 -15.41 7.82
CA LEU A 10 -4.86 -15.61 6.43
C LEU A 10 -6.23 -14.99 6.16
N CYS A 11 -7.19 -15.12 7.07
CA CYS A 11 -8.49 -14.45 6.96
C CYS A 11 -8.32 -12.91 6.92
N ILE A 12 -7.43 -12.35 7.73
CA ILE A 12 -7.14 -10.90 7.73
C ILE A 12 -6.52 -10.48 6.39
N VAL A 13 -5.60 -11.25 5.83
CA VAL A 13 -5.03 -10.99 4.50
C VAL A 13 -6.11 -10.98 3.42
N VAL A 14 -6.97 -12.01 3.41
CA VAL A 14 -8.09 -12.10 2.46
C VAL A 14 -9.05 -10.92 2.64
N PHE A 15 -9.42 -10.60 3.87
CA PHE A 15 -10.27 -9.44 4.17
C PHE A 15 -9.65 -8.13 3.69
N GLY A 16 -8.36 -7.88 3.99
CA GLY A 16 -7.65 -6.69 3.53
C GLY A 16 -7.51 -6.63 2.00
N ALA A 17 -7.27 -7.77 1.35
CA ALA A 17 -7.22 -7.86 -0.10
C ALA A 17 -8.59 -7.51 -0.72
N LEU A 18 -9.68 -8.03 -0.18
CA LEU A 18 -11.03 -7.69 -0.63
C LEU A 18 -11.41 -6.23 -0.36
N LEU A 19 -10.84 -5.62 0.68
CA LEU A 19 -11.10 -4.22 1.03
C LEU A 19 -10.30 -3.24 0.14
N PHE A 20 -9.01 -3.49 -0.08
CA PHE A 20 -8.10 -2.51 -0.68
C PHE A 20 -7.81 -2.74 -2.16
N LEU A 21 -7.86 -3.97 -2.70
CA LEU A 21 -7.50 -4.23 -4.11
C LEU A 21 -8.61 -3.91 -5.13
N PRO A 22 -9.92 -4.12 -4.85
CA PRO A 22 -10.93 -3.89 -5.88
C PRO A 22 -11.03 -2.41 -6.27
N GLY A 23 -10.97 -2.12 -7.56
CA GLY A 23 -11.15 -0.77 -8.10
C GLY A 23 -9.93 0.14 -8.05
N LEU A 24 -8.73 -0.34 -7.67
CA LEU A 24 -7.50 0.48 -7.63
C LEU A 24 -7.19 1.18 -8.96
N GLY A 25 -7.44 0.54 -10.09
CA GLY A 25 -7.22 1.11 -11.43
C GLY A 25 -8.46 1.73 -12.05
N GLY A 26 -9.58 1.83 -11.31
CA GLY A 26 -10.86 2.28 -11.85
C GLY A 26 -11.02 3.80 -11.95
N VAL A 27 -10.19 4.58 -11.31
CA VAL A 27 -10.22 6.04 -11.26
C VAL A 27 -8.86 6.58 -11.61
N ARG A 28 -8.78 7.68 -12.36
CA ARG A 28 -7.53 8.38 -12.66
C ARG A 28 -6.81 8.79 -11.36
N LEU A 29 -5.48 8.89 -11.42
CA LEU A 29 -4.69 9.40 -10.31
C LEU A 29 -5.12 10.81 -9.94
N PHE A 30 -5.18 11.09 -8.64
CA PHE A 30 -5.49 12.43 -8.15
C PHE A 30 -4.32 13.38 -8.42
N ASP A 31 -4.66 14.65 -8.66
CA ASP A 31 -3.65 15.70 -8.82
C ASP A 31 -2.75 15.84 -7.58
N TRP A 32 -1.58 16.49 -7.77
CA TRP A 32 -0.55 16.75 -6.77
C TRP A 32 0.25 15.50 -6.41
N ASP A 33 0.19 15.05 -5.18
CA ASP A 33 1.11 14.05 -4.63
C ASP A 33 1.00 12.69 -5.35
N GLU A 34 -0.19 12.20 -5.65
CA GLU A 34 -0.36 10.89 -6.27
C GLU A 34 0.24 10.84 -7.68
N ILE A 35 -0.03 11.86 -8.49
CA ILE A 35 0.57 11.98 -9.83
C ILE A 35 2.08 12.15 -9.75
N ASN A 36 2.57 13.00 -8.84
CA ASN A 36 4.00 13.26 -8.69
C ASN A 36 4.77 12.00 -8.30
N PHE A 37 4.24 11.20 -7.39
CA PHE A 37 4.85 9.92 -7.02
C PHE A 37 4.86 8.93 -8.18
N ALA A 38 3.73 8.80 -8.89
CA ALA A 38 3.61 7.88 -10.02
C ALA A 38 4.51 8.30 -11.19
N GLU A 39 4.61 9.60 -11.47
CA GLU A 39 5.48 10.12 -12.52
C GLU A 39 6.95 9.93 -12.15
N SER A 40 7.35 10.23 -10.91
CA SER A 40 8.72 9.95 -10.45
C SER A 40 9.07 8.47 -10.58
N ALA A 41 8.14 7.57 -10.26
CA ALA A 41 8.35 6.13 -10.42
C ALA A 41 8.49 5.72 -11.88
N ARG A 42 7.68 6.29 -12.77
CA ARG A 42 7.77 6.07 -14.22
C ARG A 42 9.10 6.56 -14.78
N GLU A 43 9.50 7.79 -14.43
CA GLU A 43 10.76 8.37 -14.90
C GLU A 43 11.98 7.61 -14.39
N MET A 44 11.94 7.13 -13.16
CA MET A 44 12.96 6.25 -12.58
C MET A 44 13.15 4.97 -13.40
N ILE A 45 12.06 4.40 -13.94
CA ILE A 45 12.13 3.23 -14.83
C ILE A 45 12.72 3.61 -16.19
N VAL A 46 12.32 4.75 -16.75
CA VAL A 46 12.73 5.20 -18.10
C VAL A 46 14.19 5.66 -18.10
N SER A 47 14.61 6.43 -17.11
CA SER A 47 15.99 6.94 -16.98
C SER A 47 16.97 5.85 -16.54
N GLY A 48 16.50 4.83 -15.81
CA GLY A 48 17.34 3.83 -15.15
C GLY A 48 18.07 4.35 -13.91
N ASP A 49 17.87 5.62 -13.53
CA ASP A 49 18.45 6.23 -12.34
C ASP A 49 17.53 6.00 -11.12
N TRP A 50 17.89 5.02 -10.31
CA TRP A 50 17.14 4.61 -9.11
C TRP A 50 17.49 5.42 -7.86
N LEU A 51 18.54 6.23 -7.93
CA LEU A 51 19.04 6.98 -6.77
C LEU A 51 18.51 8.41 -6.75
N ASN A 52 18.27 8.99 -7.92
CA ASN A 52 17.78 10.34 -8.06
C ASN A 52 16.28 10.36 -8.39
N VAL A 53 15.49 10.89 -7.47
CA VAL A 53 14.05 11.09 -7.72
C VAL A 53 13.90 12.28 -8.67
N GLN A 54 13.14 12.08 -9.75
CA GLN A 54 12.98 13.09 -10.82
C GLN A 54 11.50 13.33 -11.10
N ILE A 55 11.18 14.55 -11.56
CA ILE A 55 9.92 14.92 -12.21
C ILE A 55 10.27 15.80 -13.40
N ASN A 56 9.74 15.49 -14.58
CA ASN A 56 10.12 16.10 -15.86
C ASN A 56 11.64 15.95 -16.16
N PHE A 57 12.24 14.82 -15.69
CA PHE A 57 13.67 14.53 -15.78
C PHE A 57 14.58 15.54 -15.05
N GLU A 58 14.01 16.32 -14.14
CA GLU A 58 14.72 17.21 -13.24
C GLU A 58 14.70 16.67 -11.81
N SER A 59 15.78 16.86 -11.05
CA SER A 59 15.91 16.33 -9.68
C SER A 59 14.84 16.91 -8.75
N PHE A 60 14.10 16.04 -8.09
CA PHE A 60 13.01 16.37 -7.19
C PHE A 60 13.30 15.90 -5.76
N TRP A 61 13.77 16.80 -4.90
CA TRP A 61 14.28 16.49 -3.56
C TRP A 61 13.23 16.51 -2.45
N GLU A 62 11.98 16.78 -2.77
CA GLU A 62 10.93 16.94 -1.74
C GLU A 62 10.45 15.62 -1.14
N LYS A 63 10.64 14.50 -1.84
CA LYS A 63 10.03 13.22 -1.45
C LYS A 63 11.09 12.13 -1.22
N PRO A 64 10.94 11.33 -0.14
CA PRO A 64 11.83 10.20 0.11
C PRO A 64 11.63 9.09 -0.93
N PRO A 65 12.71 8.40 -1.37
CA PRO A 65 12.66 7.50 -2.53
C PRO A 65 11.97 6.16 -2.27
N LEU A 66 11.82 5.72 -1.01
CA LEU A 66 11.34 4.38 -0.69
C LEU A 66 10.00 4.03 -1.33
N PHE A 67 9.02 4.93 -1.21
CA PHE A 67 7.69 4.69 -1.77
C PHE A 67 7.72 4.70 -3.31
N ILE A 68 8.51 5.59 -3.90
CA ILE A 68 8.71 5.68 -5.35
C ILE A 68 9.35 4.39 -5.88
N TRP A 69 10.32 3.80 -5.16
CA TRP A 69 10.88 2.49 -5.50
C TRP A 69 9.84 1.38 -5.49
N MET A 70 8.96 1.37 -4.49
CA MET A 70 7.87 0.38 -4.42
C MET A 70 6.91 0.52 -5.61
N GLN A 71 6.57 1.75 -5.99
CA GLN A 71 5.75 2.03 -7.18
C GLN A 71 6.46 1.63 -8.47
N ALA A 72 7.74 1.98 -8.63
CA ALA A 72 8.53 1.61 -9.79
C ALA A 72 8.63 0.08 -9.95
N LEU A 73 8.85 -0.66 -8.85
CA LEU A 73 8.82 -2.12 -8.88
C LEU A 73 7.44 -2.67 -9.26
N SER A 74 6.38 -2.10 -8.72
CA SER A 74 5.01 -2.46 -9.08
C SER A 74 4.72 -2.20 -10.56
N MET A 75 5.14 -1.04 -11.08
CA MET A 75 4.99 -0.69 -12.50
C MET A 75 5.81 -1.60 -13.42
N LYS A 76 6.96 -2.10 -12.98
CA LYS A 76 7.72 -3.11 -13.74
C LYS A 76 6.97 -4.45 -13.84
N LEU A 77 6.17 -4.81 -12.84
CA LEU A 77 5.43 -6.07 -12.80
C LEU A 77 4.09 -5.98 -13.55
N PHE A 78 3.36 -4.89 -13.37
CA PHE A 78 1.99 -4.74 -13.86
C PHE A 78 1.84 -3.75 -15.02
N GLY A 79 2.94 -3.13 -15.46
CA GLY A 79 2.93 -2.04 -16.41
C GLY A 79 2.65 -0.68 -15.77
N VAL A 80 2.89 0.40 -16.52
CA VAL A 80 2.64 1.78 -16.05
C VAL A 80 1.16 2.09 -16.14
N ASN A 81 0.46 2.02 -15.04
CA ASN A 81 -0.98 2.30 -14.93
C ASN A 81 -1.37 2.65 -13.49
N GLU A 82 -2.59 3.11 -13.29
CA GLU A 82 -3.13 3.54 -12.00
C GLU A 82 -3.15 2.42 -10.96
N PHE A 83 -3.45 1.18 -11.38
CA PHE A 83 -3.41 0.02 -10.50
C PHE A 83 -2.00 -0.19 -9.94
N ALA A 84 -0.98 -0.18 -10.80
CA ALA A 84 0.40 -0.38 -10.41
C ALA A 84 0.91 0.73 -9.46
N ALA A 85 0.47 1.97 -9.68
CA ALA A 85 0.83 3.10 -8.82
C ALA A 85 0.27 2.95 -7.40
N ARG A 86 -0.97 2.41 -7.25
CA ARG A 86 -1.65 2.26 -5.96
C ARG A 86 -1.40 0.92 -5.26
N PHE A 87 -0.98 -0.09 -5.99
CA PHE A 87 -0.78 -1.44 -5.47
C PHE A 87 0.13 -1.50 -4.23
N PRO A 88 1.27 -0.78 -4.16
CA PRO A 88 2.09 -0.75 -2.95
C PRO A 88 1.34 -0.24 -1.72
N ASN A 89 0.49 0.78 -1.87
CA ASN A 89 -0.35 1.31 -0.78
C ASN A 89 -1.32 0.24 -0.27
N ALA A 90 -2.01 -0.46 -1.16
CA ALA A 90 -2.92 -1.55 -0.77
C ALA A 90 -2.19 -2.65 0.01
N ILE A 91 -0.98 -3.03 -0.40
CA ILE A 91 -0.14 -3.98 0.35
C ILE A 91 0.21 -3.43 1.73
N CYS A 92 0.62 -2.16 1.84
CA CYS A 92 0.86 -1.52 3.14
C CYS A 92 -0.39 -1.54 4.03
N GLY A 93 -1.58 -1.33 3.46
CA GLY A 93 -2.85 -1.44 4.17
C GLY A 93 -3.09 -2.83 4.74
N ILE A 94 -2.87 -3.88 3.95
CA ILE A 94 -2.98 -5.28 4.40
C ILE A 94 -1.98 -5.58 5.53
N LEU A 95 -0.73 -5.16 5.36
CA LEU A 95 0.32 -5.34 6.39
C LEU A 95 -0.02 -4.59 7.68
N THR A 96 -0.62 -3.41 7.57
CA THR A 96 -1.09 -2.64 8.72
C THR A 96 -2.17 -3.40 9.49
N LEU A 97 -3.14 -4.02 8.83
CA LEU A 97 -4.15 -4.87 9.49
C LEU A 97 -3.51 -6.05 10.24
N LEU A 98 -2.53 -6.72 9.63
CA LEU A 98 -1.78 -7.80 10.28
C LEU A 98 -1.00 -7.31 11.49
N LEU A 99 -0.36 -6.15 11.38
CA LEU A 99 0.38 -5.53 12.48
C LEU A 99 -0.55 -5.20 13.66
N LEU A 100 -1.68 -4.56 13.38
CA LEU A 100 -2.70 -4.21 14.39
C LEU A 100 -3.24 -5.45 15.10
N PHE A 101 -3.53 -6.52 14.35
CA PHE A 101 -3.93 -7.80 14.94
C PHE A 101 -2.89 -8.33 15.92
N ASN A 102 -1.61 -8.37 15.51
CA ASN A 102 -0.55 -8.92 16.34
C ASN A 102 -0.29 -8.05 17.58
N ILE A 103 -0.32 -6.72 17.45
CA ILE A 103 -0.17 -5.81 18.60
C ILE A 103 -1.34 -5.97 19.56
N GLY A 104 -2.59 -5.95 19.05
CA GLY A 104 -3.78 -6.09 19.87
C GLY A 104 -3.81 -7.44 20.58
N LYS A 105 -3.46 -8.52 19.90
CA LYS A 105 -3.34 -9.86 20.49
C LYS A 105 -2.30 -9.92 21.60
N ASN A 106 -1.16 -9.28 21.43
CA ASN A 106 -0.08 -9.29 22.43
C ASN A 106 -0.40 -8.42 23.65
N ARG A 107 -1.29 -7.43 23.50
CA ARG A 107 -1.74 -6.55 24.60
C ARG A 107 -2.92 -7.08 25.37
N GLY A 108 -3.73 -7.94 24.74
CA GLY A 108 -4.91 -8.55 25.32
C GLY A 108 -5.03 -10.02 24.88
N ASP A 109 -5.98 -10.27 24.02
CA ASP A 109 -6.23 -11.60 23.45
C ASP A 109 -6.51 -11.53 21.93
N GLU A 110 -6.83 -12.68 21.33
CA GLU A 110 -7.15 -12.74 19.89
C GLU A 110 -8.38 -11.90 19.52
N ARG A 111 -9.37 -11.79 20.44
CA ARG A 111 -10.59 -10.99 20.21
C ARG A 111 -10.26 -9.51 20.19
N PHE A 112 -9.40 -9.07 21.10
CA PHE A 112 -8.93 -7.70 21.14
C PHE A 112 -8.16 -7.32 19.88
N GLY A 113 -7.28 -8.22 19.37
CA GLY A 113 -6.61 -8.03 18.10
C GLY A 113 -7.56 -7.94 16.91
N LEU A 114 -8.59 -8.80 16.85
CA LEU A 114 -9.62 -8.74 15.80
C LEU A 114 -10.45 -7.47 15.87
N LEU A 115 -10.77 -6.98 17.06
CA LEU A 115 -11.49 -5.72 17.26
C LEU A 115 -10.72 -4.55 16.64
N TRP A 116 -9.41 -4.48 16.83
CA TRP A 116 -8.56 -3.45 16.22
C TRP A 116 -8.59 -3.51 14.69
N VAL A 117 -8.51 -4.71 14.12
CA VAL A 117 -8.61 -4.92 12.66
C VAL A 117 -9.95 -4.41 12.11
N ILE A 118 -11.06 -4.77 12.78
CA ILE A 118 -12.41 -4.39 12.34
C ILE A 118 -12.59 -2.88 12.45
N MET A 119 -12.22 -2.28 13.58
CA MET A 119 -12.36 -0.83 13.78
C MET A 119 -11.52 -0.04 12.78
N TYR A 120 -10.29 -0.47 12.53
CA TYR A 120 -9.41 0.19 11.56
C TYR A 120 -9.91 0.01 10.12
N GLY A 121 -10.28 -1.21 9.73
CA GLY A 121 -10.79 -1.50 8.40
C GLY A 121 -12.14 -0.84 8.09
N ALA A 122 -12.98 -0.60 9.12
CA ALA A 122 -14.24 0.11 8.99
C ALA A 122 -14.10 1.64 8.99
N SER A 123 -12.90 2.16 9.30
CA SER A 123 -12.65 3.60 9.31
C SER A 123 -12.50 4.14 7.89
N PHE A 124 -13.04 5.34 7.64
CA PHE A 124 -12.98 5.97 6.32
C PHE A 124 -11.54 6.32 5.90
N LEU A 125 -10.72 6.84 6.80
CA LEU A 125 -9.36 7.29 6.49
C LEU A 125 -8.45 6.18 5.95
N PRO A 126 -8.30 5.00 6.59
CA PRO A 126 -7.53 3.90 6.05
C PRO A 126 -8.03 3.45 4.67
N PHE A 127 -9.35 3.37 4.49
CA PHE A 127 -9.94 3.01 3.21
C PHE A 127 -9.54 4.00 2.11
N PHE A 128 -9.59 5.31 2.41
CA PHE A 128 -9.23 6.36 1.46
C PHE A 128 -7.74 6.37 1.12
N TYR A 129 -6.86 6.18 2.11
CA TYR A 129 -5.41 6.25 1.89
C TYR A 129 -4.80 5.00 1.24
N PHE A 130 -5.39 3.82 1.44
CA PHE A 130 -4.84 2.56 0.91
C PHE A 130 -5.54 2.08 -0.36
N LYS A 131 -6.48 2.81 -0.87
CA LYS A 131 -7.20 2.54 -2.11
C LYS A 131 -7.10 3.69 -3.10
#